data_65320499d2288219f261d68500bda0aa
#
_entry.id   65320499d2288219f261d68500bda0aa
#
_cell.length_a   1.000
_cell.length_b   1.000
_cell.length_c   1.000
_cell.angle_alpha   90.00
_cell.angle_beta   90.00
_cell.angle_gamma   90.00
#
_symmetry.space_group_name_H-M   'P 1'
#
loop_
_entity.id
_entity.type
_entity.pdbx_description
1 polymer ?
#
loop_
_entity_poly.entity_id
_entity_poly.type
_entity_poly.pdbx_seq_one_letter_code
_entity_poly.pdbx_strand_id
1 'polypeptide(L)'
;MKPYLRALSLNLTIAAFASPVFISSAHAANLPQSVSLQYAGHYNGLTLPATMTFTRNGKGYKVVSTIKVPLYHIRFESGGSISGNTIRPSYYKDVRGGKTYAEAKFRGNQVTYGKTGDLQTETVGGNISDLFTLAWQLAANDAKLPARLSITNGKKIYPVSGMSKIGSGSYTLNGKATPVEKYRVQRGDDTVTYSFATALGNIPAQISYTDDGKTYDLKLISVSINGKPVKP
;
A
#
# COMPACT_ATOMS: atom_id res chain seq x y z
N MET A 1 -8.11 79.63 46.83
CA MET A 1 -7.75 79.16 45.52
C MET A 1 -7.48 77.70 45.60
N LYS A 2 -8.35 76.83 45.07
CA LYS A 2 -8.16 75.37 45.01
C LYS A 2 -7.74 74.96 43.63
N PRO A 3 -6.64 74.12 43.44
CA PRO A 3 -6.35 73.52 42.15
C PRO A 3 -7.10 72.19 41.95
N TYR A 4 -7.72 72.05 40.82
CA TYR A 4 -8.39 70.83 40.38
C TYR A 4 -7.34 69.81 39.83
N LEU A 5 -7.24 68.63 40.47
CA LEU A 5 -6.55 67.48 39.90
C LEU A 5 -7.49 66.81 38.86
N ARG A 6 -7.10 66.78 37.62
CA ARG A 6 -7.70 65.93 36.58
C ARG A 6 -7.06 64.55 36.64
N ALA A 7 -7.86 63.53 36.95
CA ALA A 7 -7.49 62.15 36.79
C ALA A 7 -7.54 61.75 35.32
N LEU A 8 -6.40 61.30 34.77
CA LEU A 8 -6.31 60.67 33.46
C LEU A 8 -6.61 59.17 33.61
N SER A 9 -7.77 58.72 33.12
CA SER A 9 -8.09 57.28 33.03
C SER A 9 -7.46 56.71 31.75
N LEU A 10 -6.45 55.84 31.95
CA LEU A 10 -5.79 55.10 30.86
C LEU A 10 -6.63 53.84 30.58
N ASN A 11 -7.37 53.85 29.50
CA ASN A 11 -8.08 52.65 29.00
C ASN A 11 -7.12 51.73 28.26
N LEU A 12 -6.73 50.62 28.91
CA LEU A 12 -5.92 49.57 28.30
C LEU A 12 -6.85 48.63 27.52
N THR A 13 -6.91 48.76 26.22
CA THR A 13 -7.68 47.87 25.32
C THR A 13 -6.80 46.65 25.03
N ILE A 14 -7.10 45.50 25.65
CA ILE A 14 -6.46 44.22 25.34
C ILE A 14 -7.09 43.69 24.07
N ALA A 15 -6.39 43.79 22.93
CA ALA A 15 -6.74 43.14 21.70
C ALA A 15 -6.38 41.65 21.79
N ALA A 16 -7.36 40.79 22.00
CA ALA A 16 -7.19 39.36 21.94
C ALA A 16 -7.01 38.91 20.47
N PHE A 17 -5.78 38.60 20.09
CA PHE A 17 -5.49 37.97 18.81
C PHE A 17 -5.92 36.49 18.89
N ALA A 18 -7.11 36.19 18.37
CA ALA A 18 -7.54 34.82 18.10
C ALA A 18 -6.75 34.30 16.88
N SER A 19 -5.69 33.54 17.11
CA SER A 19 -5.01 32.81 16.04
C SER A 19 -5.96 31.75 15.49
N PRO A 20 -6.18 31.69 14.17
CA PRO A 20 -6.98 30.61 13.59
C PRO A 20 -6.24 29.30 13.77
N VAL A 21 -6.81 28.41 14.56
CA VAL A 21 -6.37 27.01 14.64
C VAL A 21 -6.76 26.36 13.32
N PHE A 22 -5.81 26.22 12.40
CA PHE A 22 -5.98 25.39 11.22
C PHE A 22 -6.06 23.93 11.69
N ILE A 23 -7.28 23.43 11.85
CA ILE A 23 -7.55 22.01 11.99
C ILE A 23 -7.22 21.40 10.62
N SER A 24 -6.00 20.89 10.45
CA SER A 24 -5.65 20.04 9.32
C SER A 24 -6.55 18.80 9.43
N SER A 25 -7.60 18.77 8.66
CA SER A 25 -8.40 17.56 8.46
C SER A 25 -7.46 16.52 7.88
N ALA A 26 -7.00 15.58 8.70
CA ALA A 26 -6.31 14.40 8.20
C ALA A 26 -7.27 13.72 7.23
N HIS A 27 -7.03 13.87 5.93
CA HIS A 27 -7.77 13.16 4.89
C HIS A 27 -7.47 11.68 5.12
N ALA A 28 -8.43 10.99 5.73
CA ALA A 28 -8.41 9.53 5.73
C ALA A 28 -8.32 9.09 4.26
N ALA A 29 -7.36 8.24 3.93
CA ALA A 29 -7.21 7.74 2.57
C ALA A 29 -8.57 7.23 2.09
N ASN A 30 -9.11 7.84 1.05
CA ASN A 30 -10.37 7.43 0.43
C ASN A 30 -10.15 6.16 -0.42
N LEU A 31 -9.59 5.11 0.23
CA LEU A 31 -9.53 3.82 -0.43
C LEU A 31 -10.96 3.34 -0.72
N PRO A 32 -11.25 2.91 -1.95
CA PRO A 32 -12.56 2.37 -2.31
C PRO A 32 -12.94 1.18 -1.42
N GLN A 33 -14.24 0.90 -1.31
CA GLN A 33 -14.72 -0.25 -0.57
C GLN A 33 -14.31 -1.57 -1.25
N SER A 34 -14.32 -1.59 -2.58
CA SER A 34 -13.81 -2.72 -3.35
C SER A 34 -13.15 -2.26 -4.64
N VAL A 35 -12.06 -2.93 -5.02
CA VAL A 35 -11.37 -2.75 -6.30
C VAL A 35 -11.08 -4.11 -6.87
N SER A 36 -11.44 -4.31 -8.14
CA SER A 36 -11.08 -5.49 -8.92
C SER A 36 -10.18 -5.07 -10.06
N LEU A 37 -9.01 -5.69 -10.14
CA LEU A 37 -7.95 -5.39 -11.08
C LEU A 37 -7.66 -6.62 -11.92
N GLN A 38 -7.58 -6.45 -13.24
CA GLN A 38 -7.10 -7.48 -14.16
C GLN A 38 -5.72 -7.05 -14.66
N TYR A 39 -4.79 -8.01 -14.66
CA TYR A 39 -3.43 -7.79 -15.10
C TYR A 39 -3.05 -8.75 -16.23
N ALA A 40 -2.22 -8.30 -17.15
CA ALA A 40 -1.31 -9.14 -17.88
C ALA A 40 -0.17 -9.49 -16.92
N GLY A 41 -0.13 -10.72 -16.46
CA GLY A 41 0.95 -11.23 -15.61
C GLY A 41 2.04 -11.85 -16.47
N HIS A 42 3.31 -11.58 -16.14
CA HIS A 42 4.46 -12.26 -16.73
C HIS A 42 5.13 -13.10 -15.64
N TYR A 43 5.33 -14.37 -15.92
CA TYR A 43 5.96 -15.32 -15.03
C TYR A 43 6.83 -16.28 -15.84
N ASN A 44 8.14 -16.28 -15.58
CA ASN A 44 9.11 -17.11 -16.31
C ASN A 44 8.96 -17.03 -17.85
N GLY A 45 8.82 -15.82 -18.39
CA GLY A 45 8.69 -15.61 -19.85
C GLY A 45 7.32 -15.89 -20.43
N LEU A 46 6.36 -16.39 -19.64
CA LEU A 46 4.99 -16.62 -20.07
C LEU A 46 4.11 -15.43 -19.70
N THR A 47 3.23 -15.03 -20.62
CA THR A 47 2.16 -14.07 -20.33
C THR A 47 0.93 -14.82 -19.84
N LEU A 48 0.47 -14.52 -18.64
CA LEU A 48 -0.57 -15.22 -17.95
C LEU A 48 -1.64 -14.25 -17.45
N PRO A 49 -2.93 -14.62 -17.45
CA PRO A 49 -3.95 -13.82 -16.78
C PRO A 49 -3.70 -13.77 -15.28
N ALA A 50 -3.74 -12.55 -14.72
CA ALA A 50 -3.69 -12.36 -13.30
C ALA A 50 -4.79 -11.40 -12.84
N THR A 51 -5.23 -11.55 -11.61
CA THR A 51 -6.24 -10.69 -10.99
C THR A 51 -5.78 -10.27 -9.62
N MET A 52 -6.23 -9.11 -9.18
CA MET A 52 -6.13 -8.69 -7.78
C MET A 52 -7.44 -8.08 -7.35
N THR A 53 -7.89 -8.42 -6.16
CA THR A 53 -9.01 -7.75 -5.50
C THR A 53 -8.55 -7.13 -4.20
N PHE A 54 -8.99 -5.92 -3.95
CA PHE A 54 -8.91 -5.26 -2.65
C PHE A 54 -10.34 -5.08 -2.16
N THR A 55 -10.60 -5.46 -0.91
CA THR A 55 -11.88 -5.21 -0.26
C THR A 55 -11.66 -4.64 1.13
N ARG A 56 -12.52 -3.71 1.51
CA ARG A 56 -12.55 -3.10 2.84
C ARG A 56 -13.90 -3.33 3.48
N ASN A 57 -13.91 -3.77 4.73
CA ASN A 57 -15.11 -3.87 5.56
C ASN A 57 -14.84 -3.25 6.93
N GLY A 58 -15.44 -2.09 7.19
CA GLY A 58 -15.15 -1.30 8.38
C GLY A 58 -13.65 -0.95 8.46
N LYS A 59 -13.00 -1.38 9.53
CA LYS A 59 -11.55 -1.23 9.73
C LYS A 59 -10.73 -2.39 9.18
N GLY A 60 -11.36 -3.43 8.64
CA GLY A 60 -10.68 -4.59 8.04
C GLY A 60 -10.43 -4.40 6.56
N TYR A 61 -9.38 -5.05 6.04
CA TYR A 61 -9.15 -5.18 4.60
C TYR A 61 -8.71 -6.59 4.24
N LYS A 62 -8.87 -6.92 2.97
CA LYS A 62 -8.36 -8.13 2.35
C LYS A 62 -7.86 -7.83 0.94
N VAL A 63 -6.69 -8.37 0.59
CA VAL A 63 -6.15 -8.38 -0.76
C VAL A 63 -6.00 -9.83 -1.18
N VAL A 64 -6.46 -10.15 -2.39
CA VAL A 64 -6.25 -11.45 -3.02
C VAL A 64 -5.70 -11.21 -4.41
N SER A 65 -4.52 -11.75 -4.71
CA SER A 65 -3.93 -11.75 -6.04
C SER A 65 -3.81 -13.19 -6.54
N THR A 66 -4.22 -13.44 -7.77
CA THR A 66 -4.17 -14.78 -8.39
C THR A 66 -3.51 -14.69 -9.75
N ILE A 67 -2.54 -15.57 -10.00
CA ILE A 67 -1.89 -15.77 -11.30
C ILE A 67 -2.28 -17.18 -11.77
N LYS A 68 -2.90 -17.26 -12.94
CA LYS A 68 -3.32 -18.54 -13.54
C LYS A 68 -2.16 -19.12 -14.35
N VAL A 69 -1.37 -20.00 -13.72
CA VAL A 69 -0.31 -20.76 -14.40
C VAL A 69 -0.94 -22.03 -15.01
N PRO A 70 -0.42 -22.57 -16.12
CA PRO A 70 -0.84 -23.88 -16.59
C PRO A 70 -0.77 -24.93 -15.48
N LEU A 71 -1.83 -25.72 -15.33
CA LEU A 71 -1.97 -26.81 -14.36
C LEU A 71 -2.21 -26.41 -12.90
N TYR A 72 -1.94 -25.17 -12.47
CA TYR A 72 -2.23 -24.71 -11.10
C TYR A 72 -2.35 -23.19 -11.01
N HIS A 73 -2.87 -22.73 -9.88
CA HIS A 73 -2.95 -21.30 -9.57
C HIS A 73 -1.96 -20.93 -8.48
N ILE A 74 -1.30 -19.78 -8.65
CA ILE A 74 -0.58 -19.11 -7.57
C ILE A 74 -1.50 -18.04 -7.02
N ARG A 75 -1.82 -18.12 -5.71
CA ARG A 75 -2.70 -17.16 -5.05
C ARG A 75 -1.98 -16.58 -3.84
N PHE A 76 -1.86 -15.27 -3.82
CA PHE A 76 -1.40 -14.51 -2.68
C PHE A 76 -2.61 -13.91 -1.97
N GLU A 77 -2.64 -14.05 -0.66
CA GLU A 77 -3.71 -13.50 0.17
C GLU A 77 -3.11 -12.76 1.35
N SER A 78 -3.61 -11.58 1.62
CA SER A 78 -3.20 -10.73 2.72
C SER A 78 -4.42 -10.03 3.30
N GLY A 79 -4.40 -9.78 4.59
CA GLY A 79 -5.49 -9.07 5.25
C GLY A 79 -5.06 -8.55 6.62
N GLY A 80 -5.84 -7.60 7.13
CA GLY A 80 -5.53 -6.94 8.38
C GLY A 80 -6.43 -5.76 8.64
N SER A 81 -5.87 -4.66 9.13
CA SER A 81 -6.62 -3.47 9.55
C SER A 81 -6.17 -2.20 8.85
N ILE A 82 -7.09 -1.24 8.76
CA ILE A 82 -6.88 0.14 8.27
C ILE A 82 -7.21 1.11 9.39
N SER A 83 -6.30 2.04 9.68
CA SER A 83 -6.49 3.14 10.60
C SER A 83 -5.95 4.44 9.98
N GLY A 84 -6.86 5.36 9.61
CA GLY A 84 -6.49 6.52 8.78
C GLY A 84 -5.88 6.07 7.47
N ASN A 85 -4.67 6.56 7.17
CA ASN A 85 -3.91 6.19 5.97
C ASN A 85 -2.97 4.98 6.21
N THR A 86 -3.05 4.33 7.35
CA THR A 86 -2.16 3.22 7.71
C THR A 86 -2.86 1.89 7.50
N ILE A 87 -2.26 1.05 6.66
CA ILE A 87 -2.70 -0.32 6.40
C ILE A 87 -1.72 -1.28 7.08
N ARG A 88 -2.22 -2.14 7.96
CA ARG A 88 -1.39 -3.09 8.73
C ARG A 88 -1.85 -4.51 8.48
N PRO A 89 -0.98 -5.39 7.94
CA PRO A 89 -1.34 -6.78 7.77
C PRO A 89 -1.42 -7.49 9.13
N SER A 90 -2.31 -8.46 9.23
CA SER A 90 -2.36 -9.45 10.31
C SER A 90 -1.91 -10.82 9.82
N TYR A 91 -2.03 -11.07 8.52
CA TYR A 91 -1.56 -12.30 7.89
C TYR A 91 -1.21 -12.08 6.41
N TYR A 92 -0.38 -12.98 5.90
CA TYR A 92 -0.07 -13.17 4.48
C TYR A 92 0.02 -14.68 4.19
N LYS A 93 -0.42 -15.10 2.99
CA LYS A 93 -0.31 -16.48 2.51
C LYS A 93 0.09 -16.51 1.04
N ASP A 94 1.04 -17.37 0.70
CA ASP A 94 1.35 -17.85 -0.65
C ASP A 94 0.73 -19.25 -0.81
N VAL A 95 -0.25 -19.37 -1.67
CA VAL A 95 -1.00 -20.62 -1.91
C VAL A 95 -0.72 -21.09 -3.33
N ARG A 96 -0.27 -22.31 -3.49
CA ARG A 96 0.08 -22.92 -4.79
C ARG A 96 -0.68 -24.22 -4.95
N GLY A 97 -1.45 -24.33 -6.04
CA GLY A 97 -2.27 -25.51 -6.29
C GLY A 97 -3.25 -25.82 -5.14
N GLY A 98 -3.81 -24.81 -4.48
CA GLY A 98 -4.73 -24.95 -3.36
C GLY A 98 -4.08 -25.23 -1.99
N LYS A 99 -2.76 -25.45 -1.92
CA LYS A 99 -2.03 -25.70 -0.67
C LYS A 99 -1.21 -24.47 -0.26
N THR A 100 -1.22 -24.10 1.02
CA THR A 100 -0.33 -23.06 1.55
C THR A 100 1.12 -23.50 1.37
N TYR A 101 1.90 -22.69 0.65
CA TYR A 101 3.32 -22.92 0.43
C TYR A 101 4.16 -22.19 1.46
N ALA A 102 3.81 -20.92 1.72
CA ALA A 102 4.45 -20.09 2.73
C ALA A 102 3.42 -19.13 3.34
N GLU A 103 3.67 -18.73 4.57
CA GLU A 103 2.78 -17.80 5.27
C GLU A 103 3.56 -16.84 6.19
N ALA A 104 2.90 -15.75 6.58
CA ALA A 104 3.33 -14.89 7.67
C ALA A 104 2.12 -14.48 8.51
N LYS A 105 2.30 -14.44 9.83
CA LYS A 105 1.33 -13.92 10.81
C LYS A 105 1.99 -12.79 11.58
N PHE A 106 1.30 -11.67 11.69
CA PHE A 106 1.82 -10.46 12.30
C PHE A 106 1.11 -10.15 13.61
N ARG A 107 1.87 -9.96 14.69
CA ARG A 107 1.39 -9.56 16.02
C ARG A 107 2.24 -8.42 16.56
N GLY A 108 1.82 -7.19 16.34
CA GLY A 108 2.66 -6.02 16.62
C GLY A 108 3.93 -6.05 15.78
N ASN A 109 5.10 -6.08 16.44
CA ASN A 109 6.41 -6.21 15.80
C ASN A 109 6.92 -7.65 15.73
N GLN A 110 6.16 -8.62 16.21
CA GLN A 110 6.46 -10.04 16.08
C GLN A 110 5.87 -10.62 14.80
N VAL A 111 6.66 -11.40 14.08
CA VAL A 111 6.27 -12.07 12.85
C VAL A 111 6.62 -13.54 12.94
N THR A 112 5.61 -14.39 12.79
CA THR A 112 5.81 -15.83 12.58
C THR A 112 5.66 -16.10 11.09
N TYR A 113 6.70 -16.60 10.42
CA TYR A 113 6.75 -16.78 8.97
C TYR A 113 7.57 -17.99 8.58
N GLY A 114 7.40 -18.48 7.36
CA GLY A 114 8.14 -19.62 6.82
C GLY A 114 7.34 -20.41 5.79
N LYS A 115 7.97 -21.43 5.23
CA LYS A 115 7.27 -22.47 4.47
C LYS A 115 6.41 -23.30 5.41
N THR A 116 5.32 -23.86 4.89
CA THR A 116 4.46 -24.75 5.68
C THR A 116 5.26 -25.89 6.29
N GLY A 117 5.16 -26.05 7.62
CA GLY A 117 5.91 -27.04 8.38
C GLY A 117 7.29 -26.57 8.86
N ASP A 118 7.75 -25.39 8.46
CA ASP A 118 9.04 -24.80 8.85
C ASP A 118 8.84 -23.29 9.14
N LEU A 119 8.13 -23.01 10.23
CA LEU A 119 7.83 -21.65 10.67
C LEU A 119 8.80 -21.19 11.75
N GLN A 120 9.26 -19.98 11.64
CA GLN A 120 10.08 -19.30 12.64
C GLN A 120 9.42 -17.99 13.09
N THR A 121 9.80 -17.51 14.26
CA THR A 121 9.31 -16.25 14.81
C THR A 121 10.45 -15.28 15.03
N GLU A 122 10.28 -14.05 14.58
CA GLU A 122 11.26 -12.99 14.70
C GLU A 122 10.58 -11.69 15.17
N THR A 123 11.32 -10.88 15.93
CA THR A 123 10.91 -9.53 16.30
C THR A 123 11.61 -8.53 15.38
N VAL A 124 10.84 -7.75 14.62
CA VAL A 124 11.37 -6.72 13.72
C VAL A 124 11.42 -5.36 14.40
N GLY A 125 12.47 -4.58 14.11
CA GLY A 125 12.71 -3.27 14.75
C GLY A 125 11.83 -2.12 14.25
N GLY A 126 10.76 -2.38 13.50
CA GLY A 126 9.92 -1.35 12.90
C GLY A 126 8.62 -1.85 12.32
N ASN A 127 8.15 -1.19 11.29
CA ASN A 127 6.97 -1.62 10.54
C ASN A 127 7.29 -2.85 9.69
N ILE A 128 6.28 -3.70 9.49
CA ILE A 128 6.40 -4.84 8.58
C ILE A 128 5.17 -4.92 7.69
N SER A 129 5.37 -5.35 6.45
CA SER A 129 4.31 -5.55 5.47
C SER A 129 4.63 -6.75 4.57
N ASP A 130 3.67 -7.14 3.75
CA ASP A 130 3.87 -7.95 2.57
C ASP A 130 3.83 -7.08 1.31
N LEU A 131 4.22 -7.66 0.16
CA LEU A 131 4.31 -6.93 -1.11
C LEU A 131 2.99 -6.31 -1.56
N PHE A 132 1.88 -7.02 -1.34
CA PHE A 132 0.56 -6.59 -1.83
C PHE A 132 -0.07 -5.57 -0.88
N THR A 133 0.05 -5.77 0.43
CA THR A 133 -0.35 -4.75 1.42
C THR A 133 0.45 -3.47 1.23
N LEU A 134 1.76 -3.57 0.97
CA LEU A 134 2.59 -2.39 0.74
C LEU A 134 2.14 -1.60 -0.49
N ALA A 135 1.75 -2.27 -1.59
CA ALA A 135 1.21 -1.58 -2.77
C ALA A 135 0.01 -0.70 -2.41
N TRP A 136 -0.92 -1.21 -1.61
CA TRP A 136 -2.09 -0.45 -1.16
C TRP A 136 -1.75 0.59 -0.09
N GLN A 137 -0.77 0.33 0.78
CA GLN A 137 -0.26 1.33 1.72
C GLN A 137 0.36 2.53 0.99
N LEU A 138 1.15 2.28 -0.05
CA LEU A 138 1.73 3.33 -0.89
C LEU A 138 0.64 4.10 -1.65
N ALA A 139 -0.36 3.40 -2.19
CA ALA A 139 -1.52 4.02 -2.83
C ALA A 139 -2.28 4.96 -1.87
N ALA A 140 -2.48 4.52 -0.62
CA ALA A 140 -3.19 5.28 0.41
C ALA A 140 -2.38 6.46 0.98
N ASN A 141 -1.07 6.49 0.80
CA ASN A 141 -0.16 7.43 1.45
C ASN A 141 0.73 8.19 0.45
N ASP A 142 0.19 8.49 -0.74
CA ASP A 142 0.86 9.25 -1.80
C ASP A 142 2.30 8.77 -2.08
N ALA A 143 2.44 7.46 -2.20
CA ALA A 143 3.72 6.76 -2.41
C ALA A 143 4.78 7.08 -1.33
N LYS A 144 4.38 7.33 -0.08
CA LYS A 144 5.32 7.52 1.04
C LYS A 144 5.51 6.20 1.79
N LEU A 145 6.77 5.80 1.96
CA LEU A 145 7.12 4.63 2.76
C LEU A 145 6.86 4.86 4.26
N PRO A 146 6.35 3.85 4.97
CA PRO A 146 6.45 3.81 6.43
C PRO A 146 7.92 3.82 6.89
N ALA A 147 8.20 4.50 8.01
CA ALA A 147 9.54 4.52 8.58
C ALA A 147 9.96 3.10 9.05
N ARG A 148 11.25 2.77 8.89
CA ARG A 148 11.83 1.50 9.34
C ARG A 148 10.99 0.29 8.93
N LEU A 149 10.77 0.15 7.62
CA LEU A 149 9.94 -0.90 7.04
C LEU A 149 10.76 -2.16 6.74
N SER A 150 10.18 -3.32 7.01
CA SER A 150 10.58 -4.60 6.44
C SER A 150 9.45 -5.17 5.59
N ILE A 151 9.79 -6.00 4.60
CA ILE A 151 8.81 -6.69 3.74
C ILE A 151 9.03 -8.19 3.87
N THR A 152 7.96 -8.96 3.95
CA THR A 152 8.02 -10.41 3.85
C THR A 152 7.35 -10.92 2.57
N ASN A 153 7.86 -12.03 2.04
CA ASN A 153 7.21 -12.86 1.02
C ASN A 153 6.65 -14.17 1.61
N GLY A 154 6.53 -14.24 2.94
CA GLY A 154 6.14 -15.42 3.69
C GLY A 154 7.27 -16.39 3.99
N LYS A 155 8.38 -16.38 3.22
CA LYS A 155 9.54 -17.25 3.42
C LYS A 155 10.68 -16.55 4.16
N LYS A 156 10.86 -15.27 3.90
CA LYS A 156 11.96 -14.44 4.41
C LYS A 156 11.43 -13.04 4.74
N ILE A 157 12.17 -12.35 5.60
CA ILE A 157 11.97 -10.92 5.88
C ILE A 157 13.14 -10.15 5.27
N TYR A 158 12.83 -9.07 4.58
CA TYR A 158 13.79 -8.20 3.91
C TYR A 158 13.68 -6.78 4.46
N PRO A 159 14.75 -6.17 4.95
CA PRO A 159 14.73 -4.77 5.32
C PRO A 159 14.54 -3.90 4.07
N VAL A 160 13.77 -2.83 4.18
CA VAL A 160 13.62 -1.82 3.13
C VAL A 160 14.57 -0.69 3.43
N SER A 161 15.55 -0.47 2.55
CA SER A 161 16.55 0.61 2.70
C SER A 161 16.08 1.94 2.09
N GLY A 162 15.09 1.92 1.19
CA GLY A 162 14.56 3.13 0.60
C GLY A 162 13.61 2.91 -0.56
N MET A 163 13.07 4.01 -1.06
CA MET A 163 12.26 4.07 -2.26
C MET A 163 12.64 5.31 -3.07
N SER A 164 12.67 5.18 -4.39
CA SER A 164 12.89 6.27 -5.32
C SER A 164 11.84 6.28 -6.42
N LYS A 165 11.42 7.46 -6.84
CA LYS A 165 10.65 7.64 -8.08
C LYS A 165 11.59 7.42 -9.25
N ILE A 166 11.28 6.48 -10.14
CA ILE A 166 12.13 6.12 -11.28
C ILE A 166 11.59 6.63 -12.62
N GLY A 167 10.43 7.31 -12.59
CA GLY A 167 9.87 7.93 -13.78
C GLY A 167 8.35 7.96 -13.79
N SER A 168 7.84 8.37 -14.94
CA SER A 168 6.41 8.38 -15.26
C SER A 168 6.22 7.64 -16.59
N GLY A 169 4.98 7.26 -16.89
CA GLY A 169 4.65 6.59 -18.14
C GLY A 169 3.15 6.55 -18.35
N SER A 170 2.72 5.73 -19.28
CA SER A 170 1.30 5.51 -19.56
C SER A 170 1.05 4.04 -19.79
N TYR A 171 -0.05 3.51 -19.24
CA TYR A 171 -0.56 2.18 -19.52
C TYR A 171 -1.92 2.28 -20.21
N THR A 172 -2.21 1.35 -21.10
CA THR A 172 -3.55 1.25 -21.68
C THR A 172 -4.45 0.50 -20.71
N LEU A 173 -5.38 1.22 -20.08
CA LEU A 173 -6.38 0.68 -19.16
C LEU A 173 -7.76 0.83 -19.78
N ASN A 174 -8.50 -0.27 -19.90
CA ASN A 174 -9.83 -0.27 -20.54
C ASN A 174 -9.84 0.44 -21.91
N GLY A 175 -8.77 0.27 -22.69
CA GLY A 175 -8.62 0.85 -24.04
C GLY A 175 -8.11 2.30 -24.08
N LYS A 176 -7.83 2.97 -22.94
CA LYS A 176 -7.33 4.34 -22.89
C LYS A 176 -5.95 4.46 -22.25
N ALA A 177 -5.15 5.36 -22.77
CA ALA A 177 -3.87 5.74 -22.18
C ALA A 177 -4.10 6.38 -20.81
N THR A 178 -3.53 5.80 -19.76
CA THR A 178 -3.67 6.24 -18.37
C THR A 178 -2.30 6.54 -17.79
N PRO A 179 -2.04 7.75 -17.28
CA PRO A 179 -0.75 8.11 -16.72
C PRO A 179 -0.47 7.31 -15.45
N VAL A 180 0.80 6.90 -15.32
CA VAL A 180 1.30 6.20 -14.14
C VAL A 180 2.61 6.80 -13.67
N GLU A 181 2.82 6.77 -12.37
CA GLU A 181 4.09 7.06 -11.72
C GLU A 181 4.74 5.76 -11.26
N LYS A 182 6.07 5.65 -11.45
CA LYS A 182 6.85 4.44 -11.19
C LYS A 182 7.82 4.66 -10.04
N TYR A 183 7.86 3.70 -9.13
CA TYR A 183 8.70 3.73 -7.95
C TYR A 183 9.45 2.41 -7.80
N ARG A 184 10.70 2.51 -7.35
CA ARG A 184 11.53 1.36 -6.99
C ARG A 184 11.73 1.34 -5.49
N VAL A 185 11.40 0.22 -4.87
CA VAL A 185 11.63 -0.06 -3.46
C VAL A 185 12.80 -1.02 -3.36
N GLN A 186 13.84 -0.63 -2.62
CA GLN A 186 14.98 -1.50 -2.33
C GLN A 186 14.66 -2.38 -1.12
N ARG A 187 14.70 -3.70 -1.29
CA ARG A 187 14.50 -4.69 -0.21
C ARG A 187 15.67 -5.66 -0.16
N GLY A 188 16.52 -5.56 0.85
CA GLY A 188 17.79 -6.28 0.84
C GLY A 188 18.56 -6.01 -0.45
N ASP A 189 19.03 -7.06 -1.12
CA ASP A 189 19.75 -6.99 -2.41
C ASP A 189 18.81 -6.92 -3.63
N ASP A 190 17.52 -7.14 -3.44
CA ASP A 190 16.50 -7.15 -4.48
C ASP A 190 15.71 -5.83 -4.54
N THR A 191 15.01 -5.64 -5.66
CA THR A 191 14.10 -4.50 -5.85
C THR A 191 12.68 -4.95 -6.16
N VAL A 192 11.73 -4.12 -5.72
CA VAL A 192 10.32 -4.22 -6.13
C VAL A 192 9.96 -2.94 -6.86
N THR A 193 9.40 -3.05 -8.05
CA THR A 193 8.85 -1.91 -8.79
C THR A 193 7.35 -1.85 -8.59
N TYR A 194 6.86 -0.69 -8.17
CA TYR A 194 5.45 -0.35 -8.15
C TYR A 194 5.17 0.75 -9.15
N SER A 195 4.03 0.67 -9.83
CA SER A 195 3.48 1.81 -10.58
C SER A 195 2.07 2.08 -10.12
N PHE A 196 1.70 3.36 -10.07
CA PHE A 196 0.40 3.81 -9.60
C PHE A 196 -0.31 4.63 -10.67
N ALA A 197 -1.58 4.28 -10.95
CA ALA A 197 -2.44 5.04 -11.86
C ALA A 197 -2.97 6.29 -11.12
N THR A 198 -2.33 7.44 -11.33
CA THR A 198 -2.59 8.67 -10.57
C THR A 198 -3.99 9.21 -10.81
N ALA A 199 -4.50 9.13 -12.04
CA ALA A 199 -5.87 9.54 -12.37
C ALA A 199 -6.95 8.66 -11.73
N LEU A 200 -6.58 7.52 -11.14
CA LEU A 200 -7.50 6.55 -10.53
C LEU A 200 -7.29 6.43 -9.02
N GLY A 201 -6.80 7.47 -8.35
CA GLY A 201 -6.55 7.47 -6.91
C GLY A 201 -5.37 6.57 -6.52
N ASN A 202 -4.32 6.58 -7.32
CA ASN A 202 -3.09 5.82 -7.09
C ASN A 202 -3.30 4.29 -7.04
N ILE A 203 -4.27 3.76 -7.79
CA ILE A 203 -4.45 2.30 -7.87
C ILE A 203 -3.16 1.63 -8.35
N PRO A 204 -2.72 0.50 -7.73
CA PRO A 204 -1.54 -0.23 -8.17
C PRO A 204 -1.68 -0.70 -9.62
N ALA A 205 -0.90 -0.10 -10.52
CA ALA A 205 -0.92 -0.38 -11.96
C ALA A 205 0.17 -1.35 -12.39
N GLN A 206 1.21 -1.51 -11.57
CA GLN A 206 2.23 -2.54 -11.75
C GLN A 206 2.80 -2.96 -10.39
N ILE A 207 3.07 -4.25 -10.26
CA ILE A 207 3.90 -4.82 -9.21
C ILE A 207 4.85 -5.78 -9.89
N SER A 208 6.16 -5.50 -9.83
CA SER A 208 7.20 -6.33 -10.44
C SER A 208 8.29 -6.61 -9.42
N TYR A 209 8.67 -7.88 -9.28
CA TYR A 209 9.72 -8.33 -8.37
C TYR A 209 10.30 -9.67 -8.81
N THR A 210 11.51 -9.97 -8.34
CA THR A 210 12.14 -11.28 -8.49
C THR A 210 12.13 -12.03 -7.17
N ASP A 211 11.85 -13.32 -7.19
CA ASP A 211 11.87 -14.23 -6.03
C ASP A 211 12.36 -15.60 -6.47
N ASP A 212 13.42 -16.10 -5.83
CA ASP A 212 14.08 -17.38 -6.19
C ASP A 212 14.39 -17.48 -7.69
N GLY A 213 14.94 -16.41 -8.29
CA GLY A 213 15.29 -16.33 -9.72
C GLY A 213 14.11 -16.24 -10.68
N LYS A 214 12.87 -16.17 -10.17
CA LYS A 214 11.65 -16.05 -10.96
C LYS A 214 11.13 -14.63 -10.92
N THR A 215 10.93 -14.03 -12.07
CA THR A 215 10.37 -12.69 -12.20
C THR A 215 8.85 -12.76 -12.28
N TYR A 216 8.20 -11.99 -11.43
CA TYR A 216 6.78 -11.73 -11.41
C TYR A 216 6.55 -10.28 -11.84
N ASP A 217 5.79 -10.07 -12.92
CA ASP A 217 5.41 -8.72 -13.37
C ASP A 217 3.92 -8.70 -13.65
N LEU A 218 3.19 -7.95 -12.85
CA LEU A 218 1.74 -7.76 -12.98
C LEU A 218 1.50 -6.35 -13.52
N LYS A 219 1.05 -6.23 -14.77
CA LYS A 219 0.74 -4.96 -15.42
C LYS A 219 -0.76 -4.81 -15.65
N LEU A 220 -1.35 -3.77 -15.10
CA LEU A 220 -2.80 -3.51 -15.12
C LEU A 220 -3.31 -3.28 -16.55
N ILE A 221 -4.41 -3.96 -16.90
CA ILE A 221 -5.12 -3.81 -18.18
C ILE A 221 -6.58 -3.41 -18.00
N SER A 222 -7.18 -3.70 -16.85
CA SER A 222 -8.58 -3.34 -16.55
C SER A 222 -8.81 -3.13 -15.07
N VAL A 223 -9.70 -2.21 -14.73
CA VAL A 223 -10.06 -1.86 -13.36
C VAL A 223 -11.56 -1.67 -13.19
N SER A 224 -12.08 -2.15 -12.07
CA SER A 224 -13.44 -1.89 -11.60
C SER A 224 -13.39 -1.41 -10.14
N ILE A 225 -14.08 -0.34 -9.84
CA ILE A 225 -14.18 0.25 -8.49
C ILE A 225 -15.62 0.15 -8.03
N ASN A 226 -15.84 -0.43 -6.83
CA ASN A 226 -17.17 -0.65 -6.25
C ASN A 226 -18.15 -1.31 -7.24
N GLY A 227 -17.65 -2.33 -7.97
CA GLY A 227 -18.40 -3.09 -8.94
C GLY A 227 -18.64 -2.40 -10.29
N LYS A 228 -18.18 -1.15 -10.47
CA LYS A 228 -18.35 -0.40 -11.72
C LYS A 228 -17.04 -0.37 -12.50
N PRO A 229 -17.01 -0.77 -13.78
CA PRO A 229 -15.85 -0.57 -14.64
C PRO A 229 -15.47 0.91 -14.70
N VAL A 230 -14.20 1.20 -14.50
CA VAL A 230 -13.68 2.58 -14.62
C VAL A 230 -13.18 2.77 -16.04
N LYS A 231 -13.66 3.85 -16.66
CA LYS A 231 -13.13 4.34 -17.94
C LYS A 231 -12.19 5.48 -17.60
N PRO A 232 -10.87 5.35 -17.80
CA PRO A 232 -9.90 6.42 -17.59
C PRO A 232 -10.16 7.62 -18.49
#